data_755617583a67868c9a88637cecfe27d5
#
_entry.id   755617583a67868c9a88637cecfe27d5
#
_cell.length_a   1.000
_cell.length_b   1.000
_cell.length_c   1.000
_cell.angle_alpha   90.00
_cell.angle_beta   90.00
_cell.angle_gamma   90.00
#
_symmetry.space_group_name_H-M   'P 1'
#
loop_
_entity.id
_entity.type
_entity.pdbx_description
1 polymer ?
#
loop_
_entity_poly.entity_id
_entity_poly.type
_entity_poly.pdbx_seq_one_letter_code
_entity_poly.pdbx_strand_id
1 'polypeptide(L)'
;MLRWFLVGCVEWLILAEIAATFAAITNAPEGSTPQIYSVTGLVKQVQLEDRTAVIQHEAVPGYMPAMTMPFKVKETKELDLLKVGEQVRFRLLVTEKESWIEQITRTEAPPVTPPPAPTTALEVKPRHPLMNVTFTNQLSQPVRLADFKGQALAITFFFTRCPIPEYCPRLSKNFEEASRKLGAMTSIPTNWHFLSVTFDSAWDTPAILKAYGEHYNADPRHWSFWTGPPEQVAELARQSGVNFKKGPEGFYEHNFRTLIINPSGKLQMTFPVGGDLSESIVSEILKALSVTNKPT
;
A
#
# COMPACT_ATOMS: atom_id res chain seq x y z
N MET A 1 -28.29 68.36 -59.01
CA MET A 1 -29.34 69.03 -58.18
C MET A 1 -29.05 68.52 -56.75
N LEU A 2 -28.46 69.37 -55.96
CA LEU A 2 -29.08 70.21 -54.95
C LEU A 2 -29.36 69.45 -53.69
N ARG A 3 -28.67 69.59 -52.65
CA ARG A 3 -28.58 70.53 -51.51
C ARG A 3 -28.48 69.72 -50.23
N TRP A 4 -27.44 69.88 -49.44
CA TRP A 4 -27.32 70.66 -48.20
C TRP A 4 -28.29 70.16 -47.07
N PHE A 5 -27.79 69.79 -45.89
CA PHE A 5 -27.38 70.66 -44.78
C PHE A 5 -26.65 69.84 -43.70
N LEU A 6 -25.56 70.34 -43.34
CA LEU A 6 -24.88 70.52 -42.08
C LEU A 6 -25.78 70.58 -40.81
N VAL A 7 -25.22 70.18 -39.73
CA VAL A 7 -25.19 70.68 -38.35
C VAL A 7 -25.07 69.45 -37.46
N GLY A 8 -24.10 69.16 -36.72
CA GLY A 8 -23.26 69.99 -35.87
C GLY A 8 -23.45 69.54 -34.41
N CYS A 9 -22.37 69.45 -33.70
CA CYS A 9 -22.24 69.44 -32.23
C CYS A 9 -22.18 68.13 -31.49
N VAL A 10 -21.00 67.82 -31.09
CA VAL A 10 -20.38 68.10 -29.78
C VAL A 10 -20.50 66.90 -28.82
N GLU A 11 -19.33 66.31 -28.68
CA GLU A 11 -18.74 65.85 -27.42
C GLU A 11 -19.65 65.16 -26.38
N TRP A 12 -19.24 64.00 -26.07
CA TRP A 12 -18.78 63.67 -24.68
C TRP A 12 -18.00 62.37 -24.69
N LEU A 13 -16.70 62.48 -24.55
CA LEU A 13 -15.81 61.40 -24.11
C LEU A 13 -16.25 60.91 -22.71
N ILE A 14 -16.69 59.73 -22.64
CA ILE A 14 -16.66 58.98 -21.36
C ILE A 14 -15.79 57.77 -21.60
N LEU A 15 -14.53 57.90 -21.23
CA LEU A 15 -13.61 56.81 -20.94
C LEU A 15 -14.17 56.06 -19.72
N ALA A 16 -14.86 54.96 -19.95
CA ALA A 16 -15.10 53.97 -18.92
C ALA A 16 -13.89 53.03 -18.91
N GLU A 17 -12.95 53.28 -18.02
CA GLU A 17 -11.94 52.33 -17.62
C GLU A 17 -12.66 51.11 -17.00
N ILE A 18 -12.79 50.04 -17.77
CA ILE A 18 -13.10 48.72 -17.25
C ILE A 18 -11.78 48.22 -16.67
N ALA A 19 -11.56 48.52 -15.40
CA ALA A 19 -10.59 47.82 -14.58
C ALA A 19 -11.05 46.37 -14.44
N ALA A 20 -10.55 45.51 -15.32
CA ALA A 20 -10.64 44.07 -15.18
C ALA A 20 -9.78 43.66 -13.98
N THR A 21 -10.38 43.64 -12.82
CA THR A 21 -9.83 42.96 -11.65
C THR A 21 -9.75 41.46 -11.97
N PHE A 22 -8.61 41.04 -12.47
CA PHE A 22 -8.23 39.62 -12.44
C PHE A 22 -8.10 39.23 -10.97
N ALA A 23 -9.18 38.74 -10.40
CA ALA A 23 -9.11 37.92 -9.20
C ALA A 23 -8.33 36.66 -9.58
N ALA A 24 -7.05 36.64 -9.22
CA ALA A 24 -6.25 35.44 -9.23
C ALA A 24 -6.94 34.46 -8.28
N ILE A 25 -7.71 33.51 -8.85
CA ILE A 25 -8.17 32.34 -8.14
C ILE A 25 -6.89 31.52 -7.92
N THR A 26 -6.25 31.74 -6.78
CA THR A 26 -5.27 30.83 -6.23
C THR A 26 -6.05 29.58 -5.82
N ASN A 27 -6.16 28.63 -6.73
CA ASN A 27 -6.49 27.25 -6.37
C ASN A 27 -5.34 26.73 -5.51
N ALA A 28 -5.36 27.03 -4.21
CA ALA A 28 -4.66 26.24 -3.23
C ALA A 28 -5.24 24.82 -3.34
N PRO A 29 -4.42 23.77 -3.42
CA PRO A 29 -4.95 22.41 -3.38
C PRO A 29 -5.73 22.28 -2.08
N GLU A 30 -7.02 21.95 -2.18
CA GLU A 30 -7.85 21.57 -1.04
C GLU A 30 -7.23 20.30 -0.45
N GLY A 31 -6.28 20.47 0.46
CA GLY A 31 -5.80 19.42 1.33
C GLY A 31 -6.95 19.09 2.28
N SER A 32 -7.52 17.92 2.15
CA SER A 32 -8.47 17.40 3.12
C SER A 32 -7.88 17.57 4.52
N THR A 33 -8.61 18.19 5.43
CA THR A 33 -8.17 18.37 6.82
C THR A 33 -7.84 17.00 7.41
N PRO A 34 -6.61 16.75 7.90
CA PRO A 34 -6.25 15.44 8.39
C PRO A 34 -7.10 15.06 9.60
N GLN A 35 -7.56 13.83 9.65
CA GLN A 35 -8.13 13.24 10.86
C GLN A 35 -6.99 13.02 11.86
N ILE A 36 -7.24 13.34 13.13
CA ILE A 36 -6.22 13.32 14.18
C ILE A 36 -6.64 12.36 15.28
N TYR A 37 -5.74 11.41 15.59
CA TYR A 37 -5.95 10.44 16.66
C TYR A 37 -4.83 10.54 17.69
N SER A 38 -5.17 10.38 18.97
CA SER A 38 -4.19 10.21 20.05
C SER A 38 -3.95 8.72 20.26
N VAL A 39 -2.74 8.26 20.06
CA VAL A 39 -2.39 6.84 20.07
C VAL A 39 -1.27 6.58 21.06
N THR A 40 -1.34 5.44 21.76
CA THR A 40 -0.28 4.95 22.65
C THR A 40 0.31 3.66 22.08
N GLY A 41 1.61 3.45 22.23
CA GLY A 41 2.24 2.23 21.75
C GLY A 41 3.66 2.04 22.25
N LEU A 42 4.20 0.84 22.00
CA LEU A 42 5.55 0.42 22.34
C LEU A 42 6.44 0.45 21.10
N VAL A 43 7.55 1.19 21.16
CA VAL A 43 8.51 1.27 20.05
C VAL A 43 9.23 -0.07 19.90
N LYS A 44 9.13 -0.67 18.71
CA LYS A 44 9.77 -1.95 18.35
C LYS A 44 11.03 -1.78 17.52
N GLN A 45 11.07 -0.76 16.66
CA GLN A 45 12.21 -0.47 15.79
C GLN A 45 12.20 1.01 15.41
N VAL A 46 13.38 1.58 15.18
CA VAL A 46 13.56 2.93 14.64
C VAL A 46 14.42 2.83 13.39
N GLN A 47 13.94 3.41 12.30
CA GLN A 47 14.59 3.42 10.97
C GLN A 47 14.84 4.86 10.58
N LEU A 48 16.04 5.35 10.83
CA LEU A 48 16.41 6.77 10.62
C LEU A 48 16.41 7.14 9.14
N GLU A 49 16.90 6.25 8.28
CA GLU A 49 17.00 6.48 6.83
C GLU A 49 15.62 6.74 6.19
N ASP A 50 14.60 5.99 6.62
CA ASP A 50 13.23 6.09 6.10
C ASP A 50 12.34 7.04 6.91
N ARG A 51 12.87 7.66 7.95
CA ARG A 51 12.13 8.46 8.93
C ARG A 51 10.92 7.73 9.49
N THR A 52 11.10 6.47 9.87
CA THR A 52 10.02 5.56 10.27
C THR A 52 10.28 4.98 11.67
N ALA A 53 9.25 4.91 12.49
CA ALA A 53 9.22 4.17 13.73
C ALA A 53 8.23 3.01 13.64
N VAL A 54 8.68 1.78 13.89
CA VAL A 54 7.79 0.62 14.02
C VAL A 54 7.27 0.59 15.45
N ILE A 55 5.97 0.76 15.61
CA ILE A 55 5.32 0.87 16.93
C ILE A 55 4.22 -0.18 17.05
N GLN A 56 4.22 -0.93 18.14
CA GLN A 56 3.10 -1.75 18.57
C GLN A 56 2.12 -0.85 19.31
N HIS A 57 1.06 -0.42 18.63
CA HIS A 57 0.09 0.52 19.19
C HIS A 57 -1.18 -0.17 19.67
N GLU A 58 -1.87 0.50 20.57
CA GLU A 58 -3.22 0.14 21.01
C GLU A 58 -4.25 0.37 19.89
N ALA A 59 -5.47 -0.17 20.06
CA ALA A 59 -6.55 0.10 19.14
C ALA A 59 -6.82 1.61 19.04
N VAL A 60 -6.99 2.11 17.82
CA VAL A 60 -7.42 3.48 17.53
C VAL A 60 -8.91 3.44 17.21
N PRO A 61 -9.78 3.82 18.16
CA PRO A 61 -11.23 3.69 17.99
C PRO A 61 -11.73 4.40 16.73
N GLY A 62 -12.56 3.69 15.95
CA GLY A 62 -13.11 4.22 14.69
C GLY A 62 -12.11 4.29 13.53
N TYR A 63 -10.88 3.80 13.72
CA TYR A 63 -9.87 3.85 12.65
C TYR A 63 -9.15 2.52 12.42
N MET A 64 -8.48 1.96 13.43
CA MET A 64 -7.72 0.70 13.26
C MET A 64 -7.58 -0.08 14.57
N PRO A 65 -7.49 -1.43 14.52
CA PRO A 65 -7.25 -2.27 15.69
C PRO A 65 -5.82 -2.13 16.24
N ALA A 66 -5.59 -2.70 17.43
CA ALA A 66 -4.25 -2.78 18.01
C ALA A 66 -3.34 -3.68 17.16
N MET A 67 -2.17 -3.15 16.74
CA MET A 67 -1.23 -3.91 15.91
C MET A 67 0.19 -3.31 15.95
N THR A 68 1.12 -3.96 15.25
CA THR A 68 2.48 -3.44 15.07
C THR A 68 2.67 -3.01 13.63
N MET A 69 2.95 -1.72 13.42
CA MET A 69 3.13 -1.17 12.08
C MET A 69 4.19 -0.06 12.04
N PRO A 70 4.77 0.22 10.86
CA PRO A 70 5.63 1.39 10.67
C PRO A 70 4.79 2.67 10.59
N PHE A 71 5.25 3.71 11.27
CA PHE A 71 4.71 5.07 11.18
C PHE A 71 5.76 6.02 10.64
N LYS A 72 5.42 6.84 9.67
CA LYS A 72 6.27 7.96 9.26
C LYS A 72 6.28 9.01 10.36
N VAL A 73 7.45 9.46 10.73
CA VAL A 73 7.63 10.54 11.72
C VAL A 73 7.83 11.84 10.96
N LYS A 74 7.02 12.85 11.29
CA LYS A 74 7.06 14.14 10.60
C LYS A 74 8.39 14.86 10.81
N GLU A 75 8.85 14.95 12.05
CA GLU A 75 10.05 15.65 12.43
C GLU A 75 11.17 14.68 12.79
N THR A 76 12.28 14.72 12.07
CA THR A 76 13.43 13.83 12.32
C THR A 76 13.94 13.93 13.78
N LYS A 77 13.85 15.11 14.38
CA LYS A 77 14.23 15.30 15.79
C LYS A 77 13.43 14.46 16.78
N GLU A 78 12.15 14.21 16.47
CA GLU A 78 11.33 13.34 17.32
C GLU A 78 11.74 11.87 17.16
N LEU A 79 12.20 11.49 15.98
CA LEU A 79 12.69 10.13 15.71
C LEU A 79 13.98 9.83 16.47
N ASP A 80 14.91 10.80 16.55
CA ASP A 80 16.19 10.68 17.25
C ASP A 80 16.02 10.47 18.78
N LEU A 81 14.87 10.88 19.30
CA LEU A 81 14.55 10.73 20.74
C LEU A 81 13.95 9.35 21.07
N LEU A 82 13.54 8.57 20.07
CA LEU A 82 12.88 7.29 20.27
C LEU A 82 13.89 6.17 20.56
N LYS A 83 13.58 5.33 21.54
CA LYS A 83 14.35 4.11 21.82
C LYS A 83 13.45 2.89 21.76
N VAL A 84 13.99 1.81 21.25
CA VAL A 84 13.33 0.51 21.22
C VAL A 84 13.00 0.10 22.66
N GLY A 85 11.76 -0.35 22.89
CA GLY A 85 11.26 -0.74 24.21
C GLY A 85 10.60 0.39 24.99
N GLU A 86 10.63 1.63 24.53
CA GLU A 86 9.94 2.74 25.20
C GLU A 86 8.45 2.78 24.84
N GLN A 87 7.63 3.09 25.82
CA GLN A 87 6.23 3.41 25.60
C GLN A 87 6.08 4.88 25.25
N VAL A 88 5.34 5.14 24.19
CA VAL A 88 5.13 6.49 23.66
C VAL A 88 3.66 6.77 23.43
N ARG A 89 3.30 8.05 23.57
CA ARG A 89 2.03 8.59 23.08
C ARG A 89 2.35 9.58 21.98
N PHE A 90 1.56 9.54 20.92
CA PHE A 90 1.76 10.38 19.74
C PHE A 90 0.43 10.78 19.12
N ARG A 91 0.45 11.79 18.28
CA ARG A 91 -0.67 12.15 17.41
C ARG A 91 -0.45 11.48 16.05
N LEU A 92 -1.44 10.72 15.61
CA LEU A 92 -1.51 10.16 14.27
C LEU A 92 -2.41 11.06 13.43
N LEU A 93 -1.86 11.60 12.35
CA LEU A 93 -2.58 12.41 11.37
C LEU A 93 -2.78 11.59 10.11
N VAL A 94 -4.01 11.58 9.62
CA VAL A 94 -4.42 10.76 8.47
C VAL A 94 -5.14 11.63 7.46
N THR A 95 -4.68 11.59 6.23
CA THR A 95 -5.35 12.14 5.04
C THR A 95 -5.76 11.01 4.10
N GLU A 96 -6.40 11.32 2.99
CA GLU A 96 -6.74 10.33 1.97
C GLU A 96 -5.51 9.70 1.27
N LYS A 97 -4.36 10.38 1.34
CA LYS A 97 -3.15 9.99 0.57
C LYS A 97 -2.01 9.49 1.44
N GLU A 98 -1.93 9.95 2.69
CA GLU A 98 -0.80 9.64 3.57
C GLU A 98 -1.17 9.78 5.03
N SER A 99 -0.37 9.16 5.90
CA SER A 99 -0.43 9.38 7.33
C SER A 99 0.97 9.59 7.92
N TRP A 100 1.05 10.28 9.06
CA TRP A 100 2.29 10.49 9.80
C TRP A 100 2.00 10.67 11.27
N ILE A 101 3.04 10.53 12.09
CA ILE A 101 2.97 10.80 13.52
C ILE A 101 3.80 12.01 13.89
N GLU A 102 3.34 12.72 14.91
CA GLU A 102 3.99 13.90 15.47
C GLU A 102 3.70 14.04 16.95
N GLN A 103 4.39 14.94 17.63
CA GLN A 103 4.22 15.20 19.06
C GLN A 103 4.39 13.94 19.90
N ILE A 104 5.47 13.21 19.64
CA ILE A 104 5.78 11.97 20.32
C ILE A 104 6.29 12.25 21.72
N THR A 105 5.61 11.72 22.72
CA THR A 105 5.98 11.87 24.14
C THR A 105 6.15 10.50 24.77
N ARG A 106 7.16 10.35 25.64
CA ARG A 106 7.33 9.14 26.44
C ARG A 106 6.26 9.06 27.51
N THR A 107 5.74 7.88 27.74
CA THR A 107 4.80 7.62 28.82
C THR A 107 5.38 6.61 29.81
N GLU A 108 5.25 6.90 31.09
CA GLU A 108 5.52 5.94 32.17
C GLU A 108 4.27 5.05 32.37
N ALA A 109 3.94 4.21 31.40
CA ALA A 109 2.83 3.30 31.57
C ALA A 109 3.36 1.88 31.86
N PRO A 110 2.63 1.04 32.65
CA PRO A 110 3.03 -0.32 32.90
C PRO A 110 3.15 -1.10 31.60
N PRO A 111 4.06 -2.09 31.51
CA PRO A 111 4.27 -2.85 30.28
C PRO A 111 2.96 -3.50 29.83
N VAL A 112 2.51 -3.12 28.63
CA VAL A 112 1.42 -3.83 27.97
C VAL A 112 1.93 -5.22 27.71
N THR A 113 1.29 -6.22 28.31
CA THR A 113 1.57 -7.62 28.02
C THR A 113 1.36 -7.86 26.53
N PRO A 114 2.39 -8.20 25.74
CA PRO A 114 2.21 -8.46 24.33
C PRO A 114 1.20 -9.58 24.17
N PRO A 115 0.25 -9.50 23.24
CA PRO A 115 -0.44 -10.70 22.80
C PRO A 115 0.64 -11.71 22.40
N PRO A 116 0.48 -13.00 22.72
CA PRO A 116 1.49 -14.00 22.44
C PRO A 116 1.85 -13.92 20.96
N ALA A 117 3.13 -13.69 20.68
CA ALA A 117 3.65 -13.79 19.34
C ALA A 117 3.23 -15.16 18.80
N PRO A 118 2.67 -15.27 17.60
CA PRO A 118 2.44 -16.59 17.02
C PRO A 118 3.82 -17.22 16.81
N THR A 119 4.20 -18.02 17.79
CA THR A 119 5.39 -18.87 17.73
C THR A 119 5.03 -20.05 16.86
N THR A 120 5.26 -19.92 15.59
CA THR A 120 5.67 -21.08 14.76
C THR A 120 6.27 -20.50 13.47
N ALA A 121 7.57 -20.58 13.37
CA ALA A 121 8.22 -20.63 12.07
C ALA A 121 7.66 -21.88 11.38
N LEU A 122 6.68 -21.68 10.50
CA LEU A 122 6.15 -22.75 9.67
C LEU A 122 7.27 -23.14 8.72
N GLU A 123 7.84 -24.33 8.91
CA GLU A 123 8.60 -25.01 7.88
C GLU A 123 7.71 -25.10 6.64
N VAL A 124 7.97 -24.26 5.65
CA VAL A 124 7.29 -24.34 4.36
C VAL A 124 7.75 -25.60 3.67
N LYS A 125 6.91 -26.63 3.72
CA LYS A 125 7.15 -27.88 2.97
C LYS A 125 7.35 -27.56 1.48
N PRO A 126 8.23 -28.27 0.76
CA PRO A 126 8.68 -27.91 -0.59
C PRO A 126 7.62 -28.02 -1.72
N ARG A 127 6.36 -28.33 -1.41
CA ARG A 127 5.23 -28.25 -2.34
C ARG A 127 4.06 -27.63 -1.60
N HIS A 128 3.69 -26.42 -2.01
CA HIS A 128 2.52 -25.74 -1.48
C HIS A 128 1.26 -26.60 -1.78
N PRO A 129 0.49 -27.04 -0.80
CA PRO A 129 -0.67 -27.93 -1.03
C PRO A 129 -1.74 -27.30 -1.94
N LEU A 130 -1.75 -25.96 -2.06
CA LEU A 130 -2.68 -25.22 -2.89
C LEU A 130 -2.19 -24.94 -4.33
N MET A 131 -1.11 -25.58 -4.77
CA MET A 131 -0.59 -25.39 -6.14
C MET A 131 -1.64 -25.60 -7.22
N ASN A 132 -2.56 -26.55 -7.03
CA ASN A 132 -3.60 -26.91 -7.99
C ASN A 132 -4.98 -26.35 -7.65
N VAL A 133 -5.11 -25.57 -6.59
CA VAL A 133 -6.39 -24.91 -6.25
C VAL A 133 -6.63 -23.79 -7.21
N THR A 134 -7.87 -23.71 -7.72
CA THR A 134 -8.28 -22.72 -8.72
C THR A 134 -8.84 -21.47 -8.04
N PHE A 135 -8.27 -20.34 -8.36
CA PHE A 135 -8.75 -19.00 -8.06
C PHE A 135 -9.27 -18.31 -9.32
N THR A 136 -9.77 -17.10 -9.19
CA THR A 136 -10.23 -16.29 -10.32
C THR A 136 -9.44 -14.99 -10.34
N ASN A 137 -8.86 -14.62 -11.48
CA ASN A 137 -8.15 -13.36 -11.62
C ASN A 137 -9.09 -12.18 -11.97
N GLN A 138 -8.56 -10.97 -12.03
CA GLN A 138 -9.29 -9.74 -12.37
C GLN A 138 -9.86 -9.73 -13.80
N LEU A 139 -9.44 -10.66 -14.67
CA LEU A 139 -9.98 -10.86 -16.03
C LEU A 139 -11.04 -11.95 -16.06
N SER A 140 -11.54 -12.39 -14.90
CA SER A 140 -12.51 -13.50 -14.76
C SER A 140 -11.99 -14.85 -15.30
N GLN A 141 -10.68 -15.04 -15.34
CA GLN A 141 -10.07 -16.28 -15.80
C GLN A 141 -9.71 -17.18 -14.61
N PRO A 142 -9.87 -18.50 -14.72
CA PRO A 142 -9.39 -19.44 -13.75
C PRO A 142 -7.85 -19.46 -13.73
N VAL A 143 -7.26 -19.41 -12.55
CA VAL A 143 -5.80 -19.35 -12.34
C VAL A 143 -5.38 -20.19 -11.14
N ARG A 144 -4.16 -20.72 -11.17
CA ARG A 144 -3.59 -21.54 -10.11
C ARG A 144 -2.15 -21.13 -9.87
N LEU A 145 -1.63 -21.33 -8.67
CA LEU A 145 -0.21 -21.12 -8.40
C LEU A 145 0.71 -21.97 -9.30
N ALA A 146 0.23 -23.15 -9.70
CA ALA A 146 0.97 -24.03 -10.64
C ALA A 146 1.22 -23.40 -12.00
N ASP A 147 0.37 -22.48 -12.45
CA ASP A 147 0.48 -21.82 -13.74
C ASP A 147 1.69 -20.85 -13.81
N PHE A 148 2.26 -20.51 -12.67
CA PHE A 148 3.43 -19.63 -12.52
C PHE A 148 4.74 -20.39 -12.24
N LYS A 149 4.75 -21.71 -12.43
CA LYS A 149 5.96 -22.50 -12.28
C LYS A 149 7.06 -22.00 -13.22
N GLY A 150 8.26 -21.81 -12.70
CA GLY A 150 9.39 -21.27 -13.46
C GLY A 150 9.48 -19.75 -13.47
N GLN A 151 8.55 -19.07 -12.76
CA GLN A 151 8.58 -17.63 -12.57
C GLN A 151 9.01 -17.28 -11.14
N ALA A 152 9.67 -16.13 -10.98
CA ALA A 152 9.85 -15.51 -9.69
C ALA A 152 8.56 -14.77 -9.31
N LEU A 153 7.99 -15.06 -8.12
CA LEU A 153 6.74 -14.46 -7.69
C LEU A 153 6.95 -13.55 -6.49
N ALA A 154 6.25 -12.40 -6.48
CA ALA A 154 6.00 -11.66 -5.27
C ALA A 154 4.51 -11.74 -4.94
N ILE A 155 4.18 -12.23 -3.74
CA ILE A 155 2.79 -12.46 -3.34
C ILE A 155 2.46 -11.58 -2.14
N THR A 156 1.35 -10.85 -2.19
CA THR A 156 0.81 -10.09 -1.06
C THR A 156 -0.69 -10.34 -0.89
N PHE A 157 -1.21 -9.99 0.29
CA PHE A 157 -2.62 -10.13 0.64
C PHE A 157 -3.21 -8.77 0.99
N PHE A 158 -4.44 -8.51 0.55
CA PHE A 158 -5.05 -7.20 0.65
C PHE A 158 -6.59 -7.27 0.59
N PHE A 159 -7.26 -6.13 0.65
CA PHE A 159 -8.65 -5.93 0.22
C PHE A 159 -8.82 -4.49 -0.31
N THR A 160 -9.69 -4.32 -1.31
CA THR A 160 -9.80 -3.05 -2.05
C THR A 160 -10.35 -1.91 -1.21
N ARG A 161 -11.15 -2.19 -0.18
CA ARG A 161 -11.78 -1.20 0.70
C ARG A 161 -10.95 -0.83 1.93
N CYS A 162 -9.67 -1.17 1.95
CA CYS A 162 -8.79 -0.79 3.05
C CYS A 162 -8.65 0.73 3.12
N PRO A 163 -9.08 1.39 4.21
CA PRO A 163 -9.07 2.85 4.30
C PRO A 163 -7.73 3.41 4.78
N ILE A 164 -6.77 2.54 5.10
CA ILE A 164 -5.51 2.93 5.74
C ILE A 164 -4.43 3.02 4.66
N PRO A 165 -3.93 4.23 4.31
CA PRO A 165 -2.99 4.44 3.22
C PRO A 165 -1.69 3.62 3.34
N GLU A 166 -1.21 3.39 4.56
CA GLU A 166 0.02 2.64 4.86
C GLU A 166 -0.15 1.12 4.78
N TYR A 167 -1.36 0.63 4.55
CA TYR A 167 -1.69 -0.80 4.49
C TYR A 167 -1.83 -1.29 3.04
N CYS A 168 -3.02 -1.73 2.64
CA CYS A 168 -3.22 -2.26 1.31
C CYS A 168 -2.86 -1.28 0.19
N PRO A 169 -3.18 0.04 0.28
CA PRO A 169 -2.71 1.01 -0.70
C PRO A 169 -1.18 1.05 -0.80
N ARG A 170 -0.46 1.01 0.32
CA ARG A 170 1.01 0.97 0.32
C ARG A 170 1.56 -0.31 -0.30
N LEU A 171 0.98 -1.48 -0.01
CA LEU A 171 1.39 -2.74 -0.64
C LEU A 171 1.22 -2.69 -2.16
N SER A 172 0.10 -2.14 -2.64
CA SER A 172 -0.16 -1.96 -4.07
C SER A 172 0.79 -0.95 -4.69
N LYS A 173 1.11 0.14 -4.00
CA LYS A 173 2.10 1.13 -4.45
C LYS A 173 3.51 0.53 -4.58
N ASN A 174 3.90 -0.34 -3.64
CA ASN A 174 5.18 -1.06 -3.72
C ASN A 174 5.23 -1.94 -4.98
N PHE A 175 4.16 -2.64 -5.33
CA PHE A 175 4.10 -3.46 -6.53
C PHE A 175 4.06 -2.61 -7.81
N GLU A 176 3.34 -1.50 -7.82
CA GLU A 176 3.35 -0.55 -8.94
C GLU A 176 4.78 -0.06 -9.23
N GLU A 177 5.47 0.43 -8.22
CA GLU A 177 6.82 0.96 -8.36
C GLU A 177 7.83 -0.12 -8.74
N ALA A 178 7.77 -1.29 -8.11
CA ALA A 178 8.62 -2.43 -8.42
C ALA A 178 8.38 -2.95 -9.85
N SER A 179 7.12 -3.07 -10.29
CA SER A 179 6.74 -3.47 -11.65
C SER A 179 7.29 -2.49 -12.69
N ARG A 180 7.13 -1.19 -12.44
CA ARG A 180 7.67 -0.14 -13.31
C ARG A 180 9.19 -0.22 -13.42
N LYS A 181 9.91 -0.44 -12.31
CA LYS A 181 11.38 -0.57 -12.30
C LYS A 181 11.83 -1.80 -13.06
N LEU A 182 11.23 -2.95 -12.79
CA LEU A 182 11.55 -4.20 -13.50
C LEU A 182 11.21 -4.08 -15.00
N GLY A 183 10.06 -3.52 -15.35
CA GLY A 183 9.66 -3.32 -16.75
C GLY A 183 10.56 -2.36 -17.55
N ALA A 184 11.25 -1.44 -16.87
CA ALA A 184 12.21 -0.52 -17.49
C ALA A 184 13.60 -1.16 -17.75
N MET A 185 13.89 -2.32 -17.19
CA MET A 185 15.17 -3.00 -17.36
C MET A 185 15.18 -3.82 -18.65
N THR A 186 16.12 -3.54 -19.55
CA THR A 186 16.21 -4.18 -20.87
C THR A 186 16.93 -5.53 -20.87
N SER A 187 17.61 -5.88 -19.79
CA SER A 187 18.52 -7.05 -19.74
C SER A 187 18.12 -8.09 -18.69
N ILE A 188 16.90 -8.04 -18.17
CA ILE A 188 16.42 -9.04 -17.19
C ILE A 188 15.49 -10.06 -17.86
N PRO A 189 15.44 -11.31 -17.33
CA PRO A 189 14.43 -12.26 -17.72
C PRO A 189 13.03 -11.73 -17.42
N THR A 190 12.05 -12.03 -18.28
CA THR A 190 10.66 -11.60 -18.14
C THR A 190 9.80 -12.59 -17.32
N ASN A 191 10.39 -13.66 -16.80
CA ASN A 191 9.71 -14.72 -16.06
C ASN A 191 9.55 -14.34 -14.55
N TRP A 192 8.93 -13.20 -14.30
CA TRP A 192 8.50 -12.77 -12.97
C TRP A 192 7.02 -12.34 -12.98
N HIS A 193 6.37 -12.46 -11.83
CA HIS A 193 4.97 -12.06 -11.70
C HIS A 193 4.65 -11.60 -10.28
N PHE A 194 3.82 -10.58 -10.16
CA PHE A 194 3.27 -10.10 -8.90
C PHE A 194 1.84 -10.62 -8.72
N LEU A 195 1.50 -11.00 -7.52
CA LEU A 195 0.23 -11.59 -7.18
C LEU A 195 -0.34 -10.92 -5.93
N SER A 196 -1.46 -10.25 -6.10
CA SER A 196 -2.24 -9.66 -5.01
C SER A 196 -3.50 -10.50 -4.78
N VAL A 197 -3.62 -11.12 -3.62
CA VAL A 197 -4.75 -11.99 -3.26
C VAL A 197 -5.66 -11.26 -2.28
N THR A 198 -6.94 -11.07 -2.64
CA THR A 198 -7.88 -10.47 -1.70
C THR A 198 -8.41 -11.48 -0.70
N PHE A 199 -8.59 -11.07 0.55
CA PHE A 199 -9.34 -11.85 1.54
C PHE A 199 -10.80 -11.37 1.71
N ASP A 200 -11.25 -10.34 0.99
CA ASP A 200 -12.64 -9.89 0.96
C ASP A 200 -13.38 -10.37 -0.30
N SER A 201 -13.33 -11.67 -0.55
CA SER A 201 -13.89 -12.29 -1.76
C SER A 201 -15.37 -12.00 -1.99
N ALA A 202 -16.12 -11.68 -0.93
CA ALA A 202 -17.53 -11.33 -1.04
C ALA A 202 -17.75 -9.96 -1.70
N TRP A 203 -16.80 -9.05 -1.55
CA TRP A 203 -16.85 -7.71 -2.15
C TRP A 203 -15.97 -7.60 -3.40
N ASP A 204 -14.75 -8.08 -3.32
CA ASP A 204 -13.72 -7.93 -4.34
C ASP A 204 -13.97 -8.89 -5.51
N THR A 205 -15.00 -8.60 -6.31
CA THR A 205 -15.28 -9.31 -7.55
C THR A 205 -14.17 -9.07 -8.59
N PRO A 206 -14.05 -9.90 -9.64
CA PRO A 206 -13.09 -9.66 -10.72
C PRO A 206 -13.18 -8.26 -11.33
N ALA A 207 -14.38 -7.70 -11.48
CA ALA A 207 -14.58 -6.36 -12.02
C ALA A 207 -14.02 -5.27 -11.08
N ILE A 208 -14.23 -5.41 -9.77
CA ILE A 208 -13.67 -4.50 -8.76
C ILE A 208 -12.15 -4.62 -8.74
N LEU A 209 -11.62 -5.84 -8.76
CA LEU A 209 -10.18 -6.08 -8.80
C LEU A 209 -9.53 -5.53 -10.08
N LYS A 210 -10.23 -5.59 -11.22
CA LYS A 210 -9.77 -4.99 -12.47
C LYS A 210 -9.65 -3.48 -12.34
N ALA A 211 -10.69 -2.80 -11.87
CA ALA A 211 -10.68 -1.35 -11.67
C ALA A 211 -9.60 -0.92 -10.65
N TYR A 212 -9.42 -1.71 -9.59
CA TYR A 212 -8.36 -1.48 -8.61
C TYR A 212 -6.96 -1.62 -9.24
N GLY A 213 -6.74 -2.66 -10.04
CA GLY A 213 -5.47 -2.86 -10.75
C GLY A 213 -5.18 -1.73 -11.77
N GLU A 214 -6.19 -1.27 -12.49
CA GLU A 214 -6.07 -0.13 -13.41
C GLU A 214 -5.66 1.17 -12.67
N HIS A 215 -6.15 1.39 -11.46
CA HIS A 215 -5.76 2.54 -10.63
C HIS A 215 -4.24 2.52 -10.29
N TYR A 216 -3.64 1.34 -10.16
CA TYR A 216 -2.21 1.16 -9.90
C TYR A 216 -1.39 0.83 -11.16
N ASN A 217 -1.91 1.11 -12.36
CA ASN A 217 -1.22 0.86 -13.62
C ASN A 217 -0.71 -0.59 -13.77
N ALA A 218 -1.43 -1.55 -13.20
CA ALA A 218 -1.04 -2.96 -13.22
C ALA A 218 -1.11 -3.54 -14.62
N ASP A 219 0.02 -4.04 -15.14
CA ASP A 219 0.06 -4.82 -16.37
C ASP A 219 -0.33 -6.27 -16.06
N PRO A 220 -1.45 -6.79 -16.60
CA PRO A 220 -1.90 -8.15 -16.30
C PRO A 220 -0.91 -9.25 -16.69
N ARG A 221 0.06 -8.95 -17.57
CA ARG A 221 1.13 -9.89 -17.94
C ARG A 221 2.12 -10.14 -16.81
N HIS A 222 2.23 -9.17 -15.89
CA HIS A 222 3.20 -9.20 -14.80
C HIS A 222 2.60 -8.97 -13.42
N TRP A 223 1.32 -8.60 -13.34
CA TRP A 223 0.65 -8.39 -12.05
C TRP A 223 -0.82 -8.79 -12.12
N SER A 224 -1.21 -9.79 -11.35
CA SER A 224 -2.58 -10.28 -11.25
C SER A 224 -3.17 -10.05 -9.85
N PHE A 225 -4.49 -9.84 -9.84
CA PHE A 225 -5.30 -9.74 -8.64
C PHE A 225 -6.24 -10.93 -8.57
N TRP A 226 -6.22 -11.66 -7.47
CA TRP A 226 -6.96 -12.90 -7.32
C TRP A 226 -8.03 -12.81 -6.26
N THR A 227 -9.15 -13.43 -6.55
CA THR A 227 -10.25 -13.73 -5.64
C THR A 227 -10.60 -15.21 -5.74
N GLY A 228 -11.40 -15.72 -4.81
CA GLY A 228 -11.80 -17.12 -4.82
C GLY A 228 -12.72 -17.46 -3.65
N PRO A 229 -13.08 -18.74 -3.47
CA PRO A 229 -13.82 -19.18 -2.30
C PRO A 229 -13.14 -18.75 -1.01
N PRO A 230 -13.86 -18.18 -0.04
CA PRO A 230 -13.27 -17.63 1.19
C PRO A 230 -12.37 -18.61 1.94
N GLU A 231 -12.77 -19.88 2.00
CA GLU A 231 -12.01 -20.95 2.66
C GLU A 231 -10.67 -21.25 1.95
N GLN A 232 -10.64 -21.16 0.62
CA GLN A 232 -9.41 -21.36 -0.15
C GLN A 232 -8.45 -20.19 0.01
N VAL A 233 -8.99 -18.96 0.01
CA VAL A 233 -8.22 -17.73 0.28
C VAL A 233 -7.66 -17.77 1.70
N ALA A 234 -8.48 -18.16 2.69
CA ALA A 234 -8.05 -18.27 4.07
C ALA A 234 -6.93 -19.32 4.24
N GLU A 235 -7.03 -20.45 3.55
CA GLU A 235 -6.01 -21.48 3.60
C GLU A 235 -4.71 -21.05 2.93
N LEU A 236 -4.79 -20.35 1.79
CA LEU A 236 -3.62 -19.77 1.13
C LEU A 236 -2.93 -18.73 2.01
N ALA A 237 -3.71 -17.83 2.61
CA ALA A 237 -3.20 -16.83 3.54
C ALA A 237 -2.51 -17.48 4.74
N ARG A 238 -3.18 -18.45 5.39
CA ARG A 238 -2.63 -19.18 6.54
C ARG A 238 -1.30 -19.88 6.21
N GLN A 239 -1.21 -20.54 5.06
CA GLN A 239 0.03 -21.18 4.61
C GLN A 239 1.12 -20.18 4.22
N SER A 240 0.74 -18.98 3.89
CA SER A 240 1.63 -17.84 3.62
C SER A 240 2.04 -17.10 4.91
N GLY A 241 1.61 -17.57 6.09
CA GLY A 241 1.85 -16.88 7.36
C GLY A 241 1.02 -15.61 7.55
N VAL A 242 -0.03 -15.44 6.75
CA VAL A 242 -0.99 -14.35 6.89
C VAL A 242 -2.16 -14.82 7.73
N ASN A 243 -2.37 -14.14 8.85
CA ASN A 243 -3.54 -14.31 9.68
C ASN A 243 -4.43 -13.11 9.51
N PHE A 244 -5.69 -13.33 9.20
CA PHE A 244 -6.66 -12.26 9.08
C PHE A 244 -7.97 -12.64 9.77
N LYS A 245 -8.68 -11.62 10.25
CA LYS A 245 -9.99 -11.76 10.88
C LYS A 245 -10.86 -10.60 10.44
N LYS A 246 -12.09 -10.89 10.04
CA LYS A 246 -13.07 -9.87 9.76
C LYS A 246 -13.54 -9.25 11.07
N GLY A 247 -13.30 -7.94 11.22
CA GLY A 247 -13.75 -7.15 12.35
C GLY A 247 -15.14 -6.58 12.16
N PRO A 248 -15.62 -5.78 13.13
CA PRO A 248 -16.84 -4.99 12.98
C PRO A 248 -16.76 -4.08 11.75
N GLU A 249 -17.89 -3.72 11.19
CA GLU A 249 -17.98 -2.77 10.05
C GLU A 249 -17.30 -3.23 8.75
N GLY A 250 -16.90 -4.52 8.66
CA GLY A 250 -16.33 -5.08 7.44
C GLY A 250 -14.85 -4.84 7.22
N PHE A 251 -14.15 -4.27 8.19
CA PHE A 251 -12.70 -4.17 8.18
C PHE A 251 -12.05 -5.51 8.48
N TYR A 252 -10.82 -5.68 7.99
CA TYR A 252 -10.03 -6.88 8.26
C TYR A 252 -8.81 -6.52 9.10
N GLU A 253 -8.69 -7.19 10.23
CA GLU A 253 -7.46 -7.23 11.02
C GLU A 253 -6.55 -8.27 10.39
N HIS A 254 -5.35 -7.92 10.02
CA HIS A 254 -4.39 -8.86 9.45
C HIS A 254 -2.94 -8.41 9.69
N ASN A 255 -2.03 -9.39 9.68
CA ASN A 255 -0.60 -9.08 9.65
C ASN A 255 -0.14 -8.88 8.19
N PHE A 256 0.95 -8.14 8.01
CA PHE A 256 1.54 -7.93 6.69
C PHE A 256 2.49 -9.06 6.33
N ARG A 257 2.40 -9.51 5.09
CA ARG A 257 3.36 -10.40 4.45
C ARG A 257 3.43 -10.08 2.97
N THR A 258 4.66 -9.86 2.50
CA THR A 258 5.00 -9.95 1.08
C THR A 258 6.02 -11.08 0.95
N LEU A 259 5.68 -12.10 0.19
CA LEU A 259 6.49 -13.29 0.00
C LEU A 259 7.17 -13.23 -1.36
N ILE A 260 8.46 -13.58 -1.41
CA ILE A 260 9.18 -13.79 -2.66
C ILE A 260 9.43 -15.28 -2.82
N ILE A 261 8.94 -15.83 -3.91
CA ILE A 261 9.06 -17.25 -4.27
C ILE A 261 9.94 -17.32 -5.53
N ASN A 262 10.97 -18.13 -5.48
CA ASN A 262 11.87 -18.30 -6.62
C ASN A 262 11.26 -19.21 -7.71
N PRO A 263 11.84 -19.27 -8.93
CA PRO A 263 11.32 -20.08 -10.03
C PRO A 263 11.21 -21.58 -9.76
N SER A 264 11.95 -22.10 -8.76
CA SER A 264 11.81 -23.50 -8.32
C SER A 264 10.60 -23.73 -7.35
N GLY A 265 9.85 -22.68 -7.02
CA GLY A 265 8.70 -22.71 -6.13
C GLY A 265 9.08 -22.70 -4.64
N LYS A 266 10.32 -22.33 -4.29
CA LYS A 266 10.77 -22.22 -2.90
C LYS A 266 10.60 -20.78 -2.40
N LEU A 267 10.13 -20.64 -1.15
CA LEU A 267 10.14 -19.36 -0.47
C LEU A 267 11.58 -18.88 -0.30
N GLN A 268 11.88 -17.68 -0.80
CA GLN A 268 13.20 -17.06 -0.74
C GLN A 268 13.26 -16.00 0.35
N MET A 269 12.23 -15.14 0.42
CA MET A 269 12.16 -14.01 1.34
C MET A 269 10.74 -13.79 1.81
N THR A 270 10.58 -13.31 3.02
CA THR A 270 9.30 -12.79 3.55
C THR A 270 9.56 -11.42 4.17
N PHE A 271 8.84 -10.43 3.69
CA PHE A 271 8.79 -9.12 4.32
C PHE A 271 7.62 -9.09 5.31
N PRO A 272 7.87 -9.01 6.61
CA PRO A 272 6.83 -9.12 7.64
C PRO A 272 6.17 -7.78 7.99
N VAL A 273 6.58 -6.70 7.35
CA VAL A 273 6.15 -5.33 7.63
C VAL A 273 5.63 -4.64 6.38
N GLY A 274 4.83 -3.59 6.57
CA GLY A 274 4.49 -2.62 5.52
C GLY A 274 5.61 -1.59 5.33
N GLY A 275 5.30 -0.47 4.70
CA GLY A 275 6.23 0.59 4.36
C GLY A 275 6.70 0.51 2.90
N ASP A 276 7.71 1.29 2.55
CA ASP A 276 8.29 1.27 1.20
C ASP A 276 9.22 0.07 1.05
N LEU A 277 8.77 -0.90 0.25
CA LEU A 277 9.49 -2.14 -0.04
C LEU A 277 9.84 -2.26 -1.53
N SER A 278 9.58 -1.24 -2.34
CA SER A 278 9.70 -1.34 -3.80
C SER A 278 11.10 -1.78 -4.24
N GLU A 279 12.15 -1.16 -3.71
CA GLU A 279 13.55 -1.53 -4.02
C GLU A 279 13.91 -2.93 -3.51
N SER A 280 13.45 -3.28 -2.30
CA SER A 280 13.71 -4.59 -1.72
C SER A 280 13.04 -5.71 -2.52
N ILE A 281 11.81 -5.48 -3.00
CA ILE A 281 11.09 -6.42 -3.88
C ILE A 281 11.85 -6.60 -5.20
N VAL A 282 12.27 -5.51 -5.85
CA VAL A 282 13.08 -5.57 -7.08
C VAL A 282 14.35 -6.39 -6.85
N SER A 283 15.11 -6.07 -5.79
CA SER A 283 16.35 -6.77 -5.45
C SER A 283 16.13 -8.29 -5.27
N GLU A 284 15.10 -8.68 -4.54
CA GLU A 284 14.81 -10.08 -4.28
C GLU A 284 14.30 -10.82 -5.54
N ILE A 285 13.50 -10.19 -6.39
CA ILE A 285 13.10 -10.75 -7.68
C ILE A 285 14.35 -10.98 -8.58
N LEU A 286 15.25 -10.00 -8.67
CA LEU A 286 16.49 -10.16 -9.45
C LEU A 286 17.37 -11.30 -8.92
N LYS A 287 17.51 -11.43 -7.59
CA LYS A 287 18.20 -12.56 -6.97
C LYS A 287 17.53 -13.90 -7.31
N ALA A 288 16.19 -13.96 -7.24
CA ALA A 288 15.44 -15.17 -7.59
C ALA A 288 15.70 -15.61 -9.04
N LEU A 289 15.76 -14.65 -9.95
CA LEU A 289 16.03 -14.91 -11.37
C LEU A 289 17.49 -15.30 -11.66
N SER A 290 18.46 -14.79 -10.90
CA SER A 290 19.87 -15.10 -11.08
C SER A 290 20.26 -16.53 -10.67
N VAL A 291 19.54 -17.11 -9.71
CA VAL A 291 19.79 -18.49 -9.22
C VAL A 291 19.48 -19.54 -10.31
N THR A 292 18.59 -19.23 -11.24
CA THR A 292 18.21 -20.16 -12.32
C THR A 292 19.21 -20.20 -13.49
N ASN A 293 20.12 -19.24 -13.57
CA ASN A 293 21.11 -19.13 -14.65
C ASN A 293 22.46 -19.76 -14.35
N LYS A 294 22.63 -20.48 -13.23
CA LYS A 294 23.86 -21.20 -12.95
C LYS A 294 23.78 -22.59 -13.61
N PRO A 295 24.57 -22.89 -14.68
CA PRO A 295 24.59 -24.22 -15.26
C PRO A 295 25.07 -25.21 -14.20
N THR A 296 24.33 -26.32 -14.03
CA THR A 296 24.72 -27.50 -13.23
C THR A 296 25.84 -28.25 -13.92
#